data_40ccd4c4ed0cf5bcf258e2986196fddc
#
_entry.id   40ccd4c4ed0cf5bcf258e2986196fddc
#
_cell.length_a   1.000
_cell.length_b   1.000
_cell.length_c   1.000
_cell.angle_alpha   90.00
_cell.angle_beta   90.00
_cell.angle_gamma   90.00
#
_symmetry.space_group_name_H-M   'P 1'
#
loop_
_entity.id
_entity.type
_entity.pdbx_description
1 polymer ?
#
loop_
_entity_poly.entity_id
_entity_poly.type
_entity_poly.pdbx_seq_one_letter_code
_entity_poly.pdbx_strand_id
1 'polypeptide(L)'
;MRSVNIGIIGLGTVGGGVVRLIQRHHDDYVEHYGIDLQIKRACSRNDAEAKNLGIADIFTTNWQDVTSDPAIDIVIELIGGEHPATEIFEDSFAHGKHVVSANKALLGRHVEHLAKLANSHGVQIKCEAAAAGGIPVVSALEHDLVGNEILTIAGIMNGTTNYILSRMANEGLSFEEVLADAQRLGYAEADPTADVDGFDAASKIAILASIGFRTRVNTDDVFMQGIRNVSATDIEMARQFGYAIKLLAIARNTESGVDVRVHPTMIPVTHQLASVSGAMNAVFIVGDAVGETMFYGAGAGSFPTASAVVGDVMSLADHIAHGKEVIPESEPFGHNLAIRDIADLETRYYIRLTVADKLGVLAETTKVFADDGISISDINQMKSEDNEACTLIYMTHAAKESDIEKARADLEALDSVKAVSSVIRIENIEAWNESAFDN
;
A
#
# COMPACT_ATOMS: atom_id res chain seq x y z
N MET A 1 -9.07 23.00 31.49
CA MET A 1 -8.43 22.31 30.37
C MET A 1 -7.76 21.08 30.93
N ARG A 2 -7.98 19.90 30.36
CA ARG A 2 -7.28 18.66 30.77
C ARG A 2 -6.07 18.48 29.86
N SER A 3 -4.88 18.28 30.43
CA SER A 3 -3.70 17.88 29.67
C SER A 3 -3.86 16.42 29.24
N VAL A 4 -3.46 16.10 28.01
CA VAL A 4 -3.38 14.75 27.47
C VAL A 4 -1.90 14.38 27.35
N ASN A 5 -1.53 13.30 28.02
CA ASN A 5 -0.14 12.90 28.16
C ASN A 5 0.21 11.77 27.21
N ILE A 6 1.29 11.93 26.48
CA ILE A 6 1.75 10.97 25.49
C ILE A 6 3.12 10.40 25.84
N GLY A 7 3.28 9.11 25.52
CA GLY A 7 4.57 8.44 25.53
C GLY A 7 4.95 8.02 24.11
N ILE A 8 6.19 8.22 23.70
CA ILE A 8 6.68 7.92 22.36
C ILE A 8 7.71 6.80 22.44
N ILE A 9 7.49 5.74 21.66
CA ILE A 9 8.41 4.60 21.53
C ILE A 9 8.91 4.56 20.07
N GLY A 10 10.18 4.97 19.88
CA GLY A 10 10.83 5.13 18.58
C GLY A 10 11.06 6.59 18.22
N LEU A 11 12.29 7.09 18.40
CA LEU A 11 12.72 8.45 18.06
C LEU A 11 13.50 8.47 16.72
N GLY A 12 13.11 7.63 15.75
CA GLY A 12 13.67 7.67 14.41
C GLY A 12 13.14 8.86 13.60
N THR A 13 13.20 8.74 12.27
CA THR A 13 12.75 9.77 11.31
C THR A 13 11.33 10.27 11.58
N VAL A 14 10.39 9.37 11.84
CA VAL A 14 8.98 9.72 12.09
C VAL A 14 8.81 10.26 13.52
N GLY A 15 9.33 9.57 14.54
CA GLY A 15 9.19 9.99 15.94
C GLY A 15 9.81 11.36 16.22
N GLY A 16 10.97 11.64 15.63
CA GLY A 16 11.57 12.98 15.67
C GLY A 16 10.69 14.04 15.00
N GLY A 17 10.03 13.68 13.89
CA GLY A 17 9.03 14.53 13.22
C GLY A 17 7.82 14.82 14.11
N VAL A 18 7.29 13.80 14.80
CA VAL A 18 6.16 13.93 15.74
C VAL A 18 6.48 14.91 16.86
N VAL A 19 7.64 14.73 17.53
CA VAL A 19 8.07 15.64 18.60
C VAL A 19 8.14 17.07 18.09
N ARG A 20 8.79 17.31 16.94
CA ARG A 20 8.91 18.67 16.36
C ARG A 20 7.57 19.28 15.99
N LEU A 21 6.61 18.50 15.47
CA LEU A 21 5.27 19.01 15.15
C LEU A 21 4.49 19.37 16.40
N ILE A 22 4.50 18.52 17.44
CA ILE A 22 3.83 18.80 18.71
C ILE A 22 4.40 20.06 19.34
N GLN A 23 5.74 20.19 19.42
CA GLN A 23 6.40 21.38 19.97
C GLN A 23 6.07 22.64 19.17
N ARG A 24 6.02 22.55 17.83
CA ARG A 24 5.76 23.69 16.93
C ARG A 24 4.34 24.21 17.06
N HIS A 25 3.36 23.32 17.18
CA HIS A 25 1.94 23.66 17.13
C HIS A 25 1.23 23.60 18.48
N HIS A 26 2.00 23.46 19.59
CA HIS A 26 1.44 23.32 20.94
C HIS A 26 0.45 24.45 21.29
N ASP A 27 0.84 25.72 21.08
CA ASP A 27 0.00 26.85 21.41
C ASP A 27 -1.30 26.88 20.59
N ASP A 28 -1.23 26.50 19.32
CA ASP A 28 -2.38 26.37 18.43
C ASP A 28 -3.35 25.28 18.92
N TYR A 29 -2.83 24.13 19.38
CA TYR A 29 -3.66 23.06 19.95
C TYR A 29 -4.38 23.53 21.22
N VAL A 30 -3.69 24.30 22.05
CA VAL A 30 -4.29 24.88 23.27
C VAL A 30 -5.36 25.92 22.93
N GLU A 31 -5.06 26.87 22.05
CA GLU A 31 -5.94 28.00 21.75
C GLU A 31 -7.17 27.63 20.92
N HIS A 32 -6.99 26.80 19.90
CA HIS A 32 -8.06 26.51 18.94
C HIS A 32 -8.80 25.19 19.21
N TYR A 33 -8.10 24.18 19.79
CA TYR A 33 -8.71 22.86 20.07
C TYR A 33 -8.99 22.66 21.55
N GLY A 34 -8.45 23.48 22.44
CA GLY A 34 -8.59 23.31 23.88
C GLY A 34 -7.83 22.10 24.44
N ILE A 35 -6.84 21.62 23.72
CA ILE A 35 -6.06 20.41 24.02
C ILE A 35 -4.63 20.76 24.34
N ASP A 36 -4.18 20.38 25.55
CA ASP A 36 -2.81 20.53 25.99
C ASP A 36 -2.09 19.18 25.90
N LEU A 37 -1.36 18.97 24.78
CA LEU A 37 -0.57 17.75 24.56
C LEU A 37 0.78 17.84 25.27
N GLN A 38 1.07 16.86 26.14
CA GLN A 38 2.31 16.80 26.90
C GLN A 38 3.08 15.50 26.62
N ILE A 39 4.30 15.58 26.11
CA ILE A 39 5.19 14.42 25.97
C ILE A 39 5.78 14.11 27.35
N LYS A 40 5.42 12.98 27.96
CA LYS A 40 5.86 12.59 29.32
C LYS A 40 7.04 11.64 29.30
N ARG A 41 7.14 10.77 28.30
CA ARG A 41 8.24 9.82 28.13
C ARG A 41 8.57 9.66 26.66
N ALA A 42 9.86 9.45 26.40
CA ALA A 42 10.36 9.15 25.07
C ALA A 42 11.35 7.97 25.14
N CYS A 43 11.08 6.90 24.42
CA CYS A 43 11.90 5.69 24.44
C CYS A 43 12.59 5.50 23.08
N SER A 44 13.88 5.19 23.11
CA SER A 44 14.65 4.77 21.93
C SER A 44 15.89 3.99 22.37
N ARG A 45 16.62 3.39 21.42
CA ARG A 45 17.83 2.62 21.69
C ARG A 45 18.99 3.45 22.25
N ASN A 46 19.03 4.73 21.95
CA ASN A 46 20.00 5.69 22.47
C ASN A 46 19.38 7.09 22.57
N ASP A 47 20.04 7.97 23.32
CA ASP A 47 19.54 9.29 23.66
C ASP A 47 19.93 10.42 22.67
N ALA A 48 20.62 10.08 21.57
CA ALA A 48 21.15 11.10 20.66
C ALA A 48 20.04 11.99 20.09
N GLU A 49 18.96 11.41 19.58
CA GLU A 49 17.85 12.18 19.04
C GLU A 49 17.03 12.88 20.15
N ALA A 50 16.89 12.28 21.33
CA ALA A 50 16.25 12.94 22.46
C ALA A 50 16.98 14.23 22.88
N LYS A 51 18.31 14.23 22.86
CA LYS A 51 19.13 15.42 23.08
C LYS A 51 18.93 16.49 22.00
N ASN A 52 18.90 16.06 20.71
CA ASN A 52 18.67 16.97 19.59
C ASN A 52 17.28 17.63 19.63
N LEU A 53 16.29 16.92 20.19
CA LEU A 53 14.91 17.38 20.34
C LEU A 53 14.65 18.16 21.63
N GLY A 54 15.63 18.27 22.53
CA GLY A 54 15.49 18.94 23.82
C GLY A 54 14.61 18.21 24.82
N ILE A 55 14.50 16.89 24.72
CA ILE A 55 13.65 16.02 25.57
C ILE A 55 14.46 14.94 26.31
N ALA A 56 15.74 15.19 26.56
CA ALA A 56 16.63 14.22 27.20
C ALA A 56 16.26 13.89 28.66
N ASP A 57 15.58 14.78 29.34
CA ASP A 57 15.11 14.64 30.73
C ASP A 57 13.94 13.64 30.89
N ILE A 58 13.21 13.37 29.83
CA ILE A 58 12.11 12.38 29.80
C ILE A 58 12.47 11.10 29.03
N PHE A 59 13.74 10.92 28.68
CA PHE A 59 14.24 9.80 27.89
C PHE A 59 14.40 8.53 28.73
N THR A 60 14.10 7.39 28.10
CA THR A 60 14.39 6.03 28.60
C THR A 60 14.81 5.10 27.46
N THR A 61 15.51 4.02 27.79
CA THR A 61 15.80 2.91 26.85
C THR A 61 14.86 1.72 27.03
N ASN A 62 14.00 1.77 28.06
CA ASN A 62 13.07 0.71 28.39
C ASN A 62 11.64 1.12 28.04
N TRP A 63 11.02 0.45 27.08
CA TRP A 63 9.67 0.78 26.62
C TRP A 63 8.59 0.54 27.70
N GLN A 64 8.83 -0.37 28.66
CA GLN A 64 7.91 -0.60 29.78
C GLN A 64 7.75 0.66 30.67
N ASP A 65 8.78 1.51 30.75
CA ASP A 65 8.65 2.79 31.45
C ASP A 65 7.64 3.73 30.79
N VAL A 66 7.28 3.48 29.52
CA VAL A 66 6.28 4.23 28.77
C VAL A 66 4.90 3.59 28.94
N THR A 67 4.80 2.28 28.69
CA THR A 67 3.52 1.56 28.69
C THR A 67 2.89 1.44 30.06
N SER A 68 3.72 1.30 31.14
CA SER A 68 3.24 1.16 32.52
C SER A 68 3.11 2.49 33.29
N ASP A 69 3.55 3.64 32.73
CA ASP A 69 3.45 4.94 33.43
C ASP A 69 1.97 5.37 33.53
N PRO A 70 1.40 5.46 34.76
CA PRO A 70 -0.03 5.78 34.93
C PRO A 70 -0.39 7.22 34.50
N ALA A 71 0.62 8.07 34.28
CA ALA A 71 0.39 9.44 33.81
C ALA A 71 0.20 9.54 32.31
N ILE A 72 0.51 8.49 31.54
CA ILE A 72 0.39 8.47 30.07
C ILE A 72 -1.01 8.00 29.69
N ASP A 73 -1.65 8.73 28.77
CA ASP A 73 -2.97 8.41 28.20
C ASP A 73 -2.83 7.68 26.85
N ILE A 74 -1.87 8.09 26.01
CA ILE A 74 -1.65 7.59 24.64
C ILE A 74 -0.21 7.15 24.46
N VAL A 75 0.00 5.96 23.91
CA VAL A 75 1.31 5.44 23.48
C VAL A 75 1.41 5.56 21.96
N ILE A 76 2.52 6.17 21.49
CA ILE A 76 2.85 6.26 20.06
C ILE A 76 3.96 5.24 19.79
N GLU A 77 3.66 4.18 19.00
CA GLU A 77 4.60 3.14 18.61
C GLU A 77 5.13 3.39 17.19
N LEU A 78 6.44 3.58 17.05
CA LEU A 78 7.13 3.93 15.80
C LEU A 78 8.45 3.16 15.61
N ILE A 79 8.56 1.96 16.17
CA ILE A 79 9.81 1.18 16.07
C ILE A 79 9.84 0.25 14.86
N GLY A 80 8.66 -0.13 14.35
CA GLY A 80 8.53 -1.07 13.24
C GLY A 80 8.83 -2.53 13.60
N GLY A 81 8.50 -3.46 12.69
CA GLY A 81 8.61 -4.90 12.91
C GLY A 81 7.49 -5.45 13.79
N GLU A 82 7.47 -6.78 13.97
CA GLU A 82 6.42 -7.44 14.77
C GLU A 82 6.78 -7.49 16.25
N HIS A 83 8.06 -7.70 16.58
CA HIS A 83 8.58 -7.74 17.95
C HIS A 83 9.63 -6.65 18.19
N PRO A 84 9.60 -5.95 19.32
CA PRO A 84 8.66 -6.06 20.46
C PRO A 84 7.37 -5.23 20.29
N ALA A 85 6.98 -4.84 19.07
CA ALA A 85 5.81 -3.98 18.87
C ALA A 85 4.52 -4.66 19.37
N THR A 86 4.32 -5.97 19.15
CA THR A 86 3.17 -6.71 19.67
C THR A 86 3.08 -6.59 21.18
N GLU A 87 4.18 -6.82 21.88
CA GLU A 87 4.25 -6.74 23.34
C GLU A 87 3.97 -5.32 23.85
N ILE A 88 4.40 -4.29 23.10
CA ILE A 88 4.12 -2.88 23.43
C ILE A 88 2.61 -2.61 23.31
N PHE A 89 1.95 -3.10 22.27
CA PHE A 89 0.50 -2.95 22.12
C PHE A 89 -0.24 -3.64 23.27
N GLU A 90 0.04 -4.93 23.51
CA GLU A 90 -0.60 -5.73 24.54
C GLU A 90 -0.44 -5.12 25.93
N ASP A 91 0.79 -4.70 26.29
CA ASP A 91 1.08 -4.08 27.57
C ASP A 91 0.43 -2.69 27.71
N SER A 92 0.39 -1.90 26.62
CA SER A 92 -0.33 -0.62 26.61
C SER A 92 -1.82 -0.79 26.87
N PHE A 93 -2.47 -1.75 26.20
CA PHE A 93 -3.89 -2.05 26.39
C PHE A 93 -4.18 -2.53 27.81
N ALA A 94 -3.34 -3.44 28.34
CA ALA A 94 -3.47 -3.92 29.72
C ALA A 94 -3.40 -2.79 30.76
N HIS A 95 -2.69 -1.70 30.44
CA HIS A 95 -2.61 -0.49 31.27
C HIS A 95 -3.63 0.59 30.89
N GLY A 96 -4.63 0.28 30.05
CA GLY A 96 -5.72 1.17 29.67
C GLY A 96 -5.29 2.35 28.78
N LYS A 97 -4.25 2.18 27.95
CA LYS A 97 -3.70 3.23 27.08
C LYS A 97 -4.14 3.01 25.64
N HIS A 98 -4.52 4.12 24.98
CA HIS A 98 -4.71 4.12 23.52
C HIS A 98 -3.35 3.99 22.83
N VAL A 99 -3.34 3.43 21.62
CA VAL A 99 -2.12 3.28 20.81
C VAL A 99 -2.30 3.95 19.46
N VAL A 100 -1.29 4.74 19.06
CA VAL A 100 -1.15 5.29 17.72
C VAL A 100 0.10 4.67 17.09
N SER A 101 -0.01 4.12 15.87
CA SER A 101 1.12 3.45 15.25
C SER A 101 1.22 3.70 13.74
N ALA A 102 2.45 3.68 13.24
CA ALA A 102 2.78 3.67 11.81
C ALA A 102 3.32 2.29 11.34
N ASN A 103 3.17 1.25 12.16
CA ASN A 103 3.76 -0.07 11.96
C ASN A 103 2.94 -0.96 11.03
N LYS A 104 3.13 -0.75 9.72
CA LYS A 104 2.43 -1.54 8.70
C LYS A 104 2.75 -3.04 8.74
N ALA A 105 3.96 -3.43 9.17
CA ALA A 105 4.35 -4.84 9.23
C ALA A 105 3.51 -5.61 10.26
N LEU A 106 3.30 -5.03 11.44
CA LEU A 106 2.44 -5.58 12.48
C LEU A 106 0.96 -5.52 12.09
N LEU A 107 0.49 -4.34 11.69
CA LEU A 107 -0.92 -4.11 11.41
C LEU A 107 -1.41 -4.86 10.16
N GLY A 108 -0.58 -4.99 9.12
CA GLY A 108 -0.93 -5.74 7.91
C GLY A 108 -1.16 -7.24 8.14
N ARG A 109 -0.76 -7.78 9.30
CA ARG A 109 -0.98 -9.19 9.66
C ARG A 109 -1.91 -9.38 10.85
N HIS A 110 -1.97 -8.42 11.76
CA HIS A 110 -2.58 -8.59 13.08
C HIS A 110 -3.64 -7.54 13.42
N VAL A 111 -4.07 -6.70 12.47
CA VAL A 111 -4.98 -5.58 12.74
C VAL A 111 -6.28 -6.04 13.41
N GLU A 112 -6.91 -7.11 12.94
CA GLU A 112 -8.14 -7.66 13.54
C GLU A 112 -7.92 -8.10 14.99
N HIS A 113 -6.85 -8.87 15.25
CA HIS A 113 -6.53 -9.35 16.60
C HIS A 113 -6.29 -8.18 17.55
N LEU A 114 -5.47 -7.21 17.15
CA LEU A 114 -5.14 -6.05 17.96
C LEU A 114 -6.34 -5.15 18.21
N ALA A 115 -7.22 -4.96 17.22
CA ALA A 115 -8.47 -4.21 17.39
C ALA A 115 -9.42 -4.88 18.39
N LYS A 116 -9.61 -6.21 18.29
CA LYS A 116 -10.40 -6.98 19.26
C LYS A 116 -9.82 -6.88 20.68
N LEU A 117 -8.50 -6.95 20.80
CA LEU A 117 -7.83 -6.85 22.08
C LEU A 117 -7.97 -5.42 22.66
N ALA A 118 -7.79 -4.38 21.87
CA ALA A 118 -8.00 -2.98 22.27
C ALA A 118 -9.44 -2.77 22.77
N ASN A 119 -10.43 -3.26 22.00
CA ASN A 119 -11.85 -3.20 22.38
C ASN A 119 -12.12 -3.88 23.72
N SER A 120 -11.52 -5.04 23.99
CA SER A 120 -11.70 -5.77 25.27
C SER A 120 -11.16 -4.98 26.47
N HIS A 121 -10.24 -4.07 26.26
CA HIS A 121 -9.67 -3.16 27.28
C HIS A 121 -10.30 -1.76 27.28
N GLY A 122 -11.29 -1.49 26.42
CA GLY A 122 -11.94 -0.18 26.30
C GLY A 122 -11.04 0.92 25.76
N VAL A 123 -10.03 0.57 24.96
CA VAL A 123 -9.08 1.50 24.32
C VAL A 123 -9.15 1.39 22.80
N GLN A 124 -8.49 2.30 22.10
CA GLN A 124 -8.46 2.36 20.63
C GLN A 124 -7.07 2.25 20.06
N ILE A 125 -7.00 1.76 18.83
CA ILE A 125 -5.85 1.88 17.94
C ILE A 125 -6.19 2.92 16.88
N LYS A 126 -5.22 3.79 16.57
CA LYS A 126 -5.24 4.64 15.38
C LYS A 126 -3.99 4.40 14.55
N CYS A 127 -4.13 4.33 13.23
CA CYS A 127 -3.06 3.85 12.37
C CYS A 127 -3.00 4.54 10.99
N GLU A 128 -3.42 5.80 10.89
CA GLU A 128 -3.41 6.57 9.64
C GLU A 128 -2.06 6.48 8.92
N ALA A 129 -0.99 6.65 9.69
CA ALA A 129 0.38 6.64 9.17
C ALA A 129 0.85 5.27 8.64
N ALA A 130 0.16 4.17 8.95
CA ALA A 130 0.57 2.83 8.54
C ALA A 130 0.22 2.50 7.08
N ALA A 131 -0.83 3.12 6.53
CA ALA A 131 -1.33 2.78 5.20
C ALA A 131 -0.78 3.67 4.08
N ALA A 132 -0.90 4.99 4.20
CA ALA A 132 -0.57 5.90 3.09
C ALA A 132 0.31 7.09 3.51
N GLY A 133 1.12 6.93 4.55
CA GLY A 133 2.05 7.96 5.04
C GLY A 133 1.33 9.22 5.49
N GLY A 134 1.45 10.31 4.73
CA GLY A 134 0.79 11.58 5.05
C GLY A 134 -0.59 11.77 4.42
N ILE A 135 -1.11 10.76 3.71
CA ILE A 135 -2.41 10.83 3.02
C ILE A 135 -3.51 10.35 3.98
N PRO A 136 -4.53 11.18 4.31
CA PRO A 136 -5.58 10.83 5.28
C PRO A 136 -6.64 9.94 4.64
N VAL A 137 -6.38 8.63 4.57
CA VAL A 137 -7.25 7.65 3.91
C VAL A 137 -7.92 6.69 4.88
N VAL A 138 -7.25 6.33 5.98
CA VAL A 138 -7.82 5.44 7.00
C VAL A 138 -8.98 6.14 7.71
N SER A 139 -8.76 7.38 8.16
CA SER A 139 -9.80 8.21 8.78
C SER A 139 -10.98 8.45 7.84
N ALA A 140 -10.70 8.67 6.54
CA ALA A 140 -11.77 8.83 5.55
C ALA A 140 -12.61 7.55 5.43
N LEU A 141 -12.00 6.37 5.38
CA LEU A 141 -12.71 5.08 5.35
C LEU A 141 -13.52 4.81 6.64
N GLU A 142 -12.94 5.16 7.80
CA GLU A 142 -13.58 4.93 9.11
C GLU A 142 -14.75 5.89 9.39
N HIS A 143 -14.73 7.11 8.84
CA HIS A 143 -15.65 8.17 9.24
C HIS A 143 -16.40 8.84 8.07
N ASP A 144 -15.67 9.36 7.07
CA ASP A 144 -16.28 10.18 6.03
C ASP A 144 -17.00 9.34 4.96
N LEU A 145 -16.49 8.14 4.68
CA LEU A 145 -17.04 7.22 3.67
C LEU A 145 -17.93 6.13 4.27
N VAL A 146 -18.19 6.16 5.58
CA VAL A 146 -18.99 5.15 6.29
C VAL A 146 -20.43 4.99 5.76
N GLY A 147 -20.94 6.01 5.07
CA GLY A 147 -22.25 5.98 4.41
C GLY A 147 -22.27 5.21 3.08
N ASN A 148 -21.15 4.60 2.69
CA ASN A 148 -21.02 3.85 1.46
C ASN A 148 -20.67 2.38 1.72
N GLU A 149 -21.05 1.54 0.79
CA GLU A 149 -20.34 0.30 0.54
C GLU A 149 -19.08 0.60 -0.26
N ILE A 150 -17.93 0.19 0.23
CA ILE A 150 -16.68 0.37 -0.51
C ILE A 150 -16.53 -0.80 -1.49
N LEU A 151 -16.53 -0.47 -2.79
CA LEU A 151 -16.47 -1.43 -3.89
C LEU A 151 -15.02 -1.76 -4.25
N THR A 152 -14.20 -0.72 -4.37
CA THR A 152 -12.80 -0.84 -4.80
C THR A 152 -11.91 0.14 -4.06
N ILE A 153 -10.74 -0.35 -3.65
CA ILE A 153 -9.62 0.45 -3.19
C ILE A 153 -8.44 0.11 -4.09
N ALA A 154 -7.95 1.07 -4.85
CA ALA A 154 -6.80 0.89 -5.73
C ALA A 154 -5.82 2.04 -5.57
N GLY A 155 -4.50 1.79 -5.75
CA GLY A 155 -3.60 2.91 -5.60
C GLY A 155 -2.15 2.62 -5.91
N ILE A 156 -1.42 3.72 -6.05
CA ILE A 156 0.04 3.76 -6.08
C ILE A 156 0.48 3.97 -4.62
N MET A 157 0.83 2.87 -3.95
CA MET A 157 1.09 2.87 -2.50
C MET A 157 2.58 2.81 -2.14
N ASN A 158 3.44 2.77 -3.15
CA ASN A 158 4.90 2.78 -2.96
C ASN A 158 5.55 3.87 -3.83
N GLY A 159 6.18 4.85 -3.19
CA GLY A 159 6.80 5.99 -3.87
C GLY A 159 8.07 5.63 -4.64
N THR A 160 8.85 4.66 -4.16
CA THR A 160 10.09 4.19 -4.81
C THR A 160 9.78 3.57 -6.18
N THR A 161 8.83 2.66 -6.25
CA THR A 161 8.42 2.02 -7.50
C THR A 161 7.76 3.00 -8.47
N ASN A 162 6.96 3.93 -7.97
CA ASN A 162 6.38 4.97 -8.83
C ASN A 162 7.46 5.92 -9.38
N TYR A 163 8.46 6.26 -8.57
CA TYR A 163 9.62 7.03 -9.05
C TYR A 163 10.36 6.29 -10.16
N ILE A 164 10.65 4.99 -9.96
CA ILE A 164 11.37 4.17 -10.94
C ILE A 164 10.58 4.12 -12.25
N LEU A 165 9.31 3.70 -12.22
CA LEU A 165 8.47 3.57 -13.41
C LEU A 165 8.25 4.93 -14.12
N SER A 166 8.12 6.01 -13.37
CA SER A 166 7.98 7.37 -13.93
C SER A 166 9.22 7.80 -14.69
N ARG A 167 10.43 7.54 -14.16
CA ARG A 167 11.67 7.87 -14.83
C ARG A 167 11.93 7.00 -16.06
N MET A 168 11.68 5.69 -15.96
CA MET A 168 11.72 4.79 -17.10
C MET A 168 10.81 5.28 -18.23
N ALA A 169 9.59 5.72 -17.90
CA ALA A 169 8.63 6.23 -18.87
C ALA A 169 9.05 7.55 -19.52
N ASN A 170 9.65 8.46 -18.77
CA ASN A 170 9.99 9.81 -19.24
C ASN A 170 11.34 9.88 -19.94
N GLU A 171 12.30 9.04 -19.52
CA GLU A 171 13.70 9.13 -19.94
C GLU A 171 14.13 7.91 -20.79
N GLY A 172 13.32 6.86 -20.88
CA GLY A 172 13.63 5.64 -21.64
C GLY A 172 14.76 4.80 -21.03
N LEU A 173 15.07 5.00 -19.76
CA LEU A 173 16.13 4.30 -19.03
C LEU A 173 15.68 2.88 -18.61
N SER A 174 16.65 2.00 -18.39
CA SER A 174 16.41 0.66 -17.85
C SER A 174 16.05 0.71 -16.36
N PHE A 175 15.45 -0.38 -15.87
CA PHE A 175 15.14 -0.54 -14.45
C PHE A 175 16.41 -0.41 -13.58
N GLU A 176 17.48 -1.05 -13.97
CA GLU A 176 18.77 -1.08 -13.25
C GLU A 176 19.38 0.30 -13.12
N GLU A 177 19.39 1.09 -14.22
CA GLU A 177 19.92 2.46 -14.21
C GLU A 177 19.10 3.35 -13.26
N VAL A 178 17.79 3.28 -13.32
CA VAL A 178 16.94 4.12 -12.47
C VAL A 178 16.97 3.66 -11.02
N LEU A 179 17.06 2.34 -10.75
CA LEU A 179 17.19 1.82 -9.39
C LEU A 179 18.49 2.31 -8.74
N ALA A 180 19.62 2.27 -9.47
CA ALA A 180 20.90 2.76 -8.97
C ALA A 180 20.82 4.26 -8.62
N ASP A 181 20.13 5.04 -9.44
CA ASP A 181 19.88 6.47 -9.16
C ASP A 181 18.98 6.67 -7.95
N ALA A 182 17.92 5.88 -7.81
CA ALA A 182 17.02 5.93 -6.66
C ALA A 182 17.76 5.64 -5.35
N GLN A 183 18.66 4.65 -5.34
CA GLN A 183 19.52 4.34 -4.19
C GLN A 183 20.49 5.50 -3.88
N ARG A 184 21.11 6.08 -4.87
CA ARG A 184 22.05 7.23 -4.72
C ARG A 184 21.31 8.46 -4.14
N LEU A 185 20.07 8.69 -4.51
CA LEU A 185 19.24 9.82 -4.07
C LEU A 185 18.51 9.55 -2.74
N GLY A 186 18.59 8.32 -2.21
CA GLY A 186 17.95 7.93 -0.96
C GLY A 186 16.45 7.61 -1.07
N TYR A 187 15.92 7.41 -2.28
CA TYR A 187 14.56 6.91 -2.51
C TYR A 187 14.45 5.39 -2.32
N ALA A 188 15.54 4.65 -2.56
CA ALA A 188 15.61 3.22 -2.33
C ALA A 188 16.78 2.91 -1.37
N GLU A 189 16.59 1.90 -0.52
CA GLU A 189 17.63 1.36 0.34
C GLU A 189 18.58 0.45 -0.46
N ALA A 190 19.69 0.03 0.18
CA ALA A 190 20.64 -0.89 -0.44
C ALA A 190 19.99 -2.24 -0.81
N ASP A 191 19.07 -2.74 0.01
CA ASP A 191 18.16 -3.82 -0.33
C ASP A 191 16.77 -3.24 -0.64
N PRO A 192 16.40 -3.10 -1.92
CA PRO A 192 15.13 -2.50 -2.33
C PRO A 192 13.97 -3.51 -2.39
N THR A 193 14.18 -4.76 -1.98
CA THR A 193 13.25 -5.89 -2.16
C THR A 193 11.86 -5.55 -1.63
N ALA A 194 11.75 -4.94 -0.45
CA ALA A 194 10.46 -4.58 0.14
C ALA A 194 9.63 -3.65 -0.77
N ASP A 195 10.30 -2.76 -1.51
CA ASP A 195 9.66 -1.82 -2.43
C ASP A 195 9.39 -2.48 -3.79
N VAL A 196 10.47 -2.92 -4.46
CA VAL A 196 10.42 -3.31 -5.87
C VAL A 196 9.68 -4.62 -6.13
N ASP A 197 9.59 -5.51 -5.13
CA ASP A 197 8.85 -6.76 -5.21
C ASP A 197 7.42 -6.66 -4.66
N GLY A 198 7.01 -5.47 -4.14
CA GLY A 198 5.63 -5.14 -3.82
C GLY A 198 5.20 -5.37 -2.37
N PHE A 199 6.08 -5.84 -1.47
CA PHE A 199 5.74 -6.15 -0.07
C PHE A 199 5.23 -4.93 0.71
N ASP A 200 5.82 -3.76 0.48
CA ASP A 200 5.36 -2.51 1.11
C ASP A 200 3.93 -2.16 0.69
N ALA A 201 3.63 -2.26 -0.60
CA ALA A 201 2.30 -1.98 -1.14
C ALA A 201 1.28 -3.03 -0.68
N ALA A 202 1.70 -4.32 -0.57
CA ALA A 202 0.85 -5.40 -0.09
C ALA A 202 0.42 -5.22 1.37
N SER A 203 1.34 -4.84 2.25
CA SER A 203 0.99 -4.56 3.65
C SER A 203 0.00 -3.39 3.77
N LYS A 204 0.16 -2.37 2.95
CA LYS A 204 -0.74 -1.19 2.96
C LYS A 204 -2.13 -1.52 2.44
N ILE A 205 -2.24 -2.25 1.31
CA ILE A 205 -3.56 -2.62 0.77
C ILE A 205 -4.29 -3.60 1.67
N ALA A 206 -3.57 -4.51 2.36
CA ALA A 206 -4.17 -5.41 3.33
C ALA A 206 -4.84 -4.64 4.49
N ILE A 207 -4.18 -3.60 5.02
CA ILE A 207 -4.75 -2.72 6.05
C ILE A 207 -5.99 -1.99 5.51
N LEU A 208 -5.88 -1.35 4.34
CA LEU A 208 -6.98 -0.57 3.77
C LEU A 208 -8.17 -1.44 3.39
N ALA A 209 -7.93 -2.63 2.83
CA ALA A 209 -8.98 -3.60 2.52
C ALA A 209 -9.67 -4.13 3.78
N SER A 210 -8.90 -4.40 4.83
CA SER A 210 -9.46 -4.85 6.11
C SER A 210 -10.42 -3.81 6.69
N ILE A 211 -10.02 -2.53 6.69
CA ILE A 211 -10.82 -1.43 7.21
C ILE A 211 -12.01 -1.14 6.28
N GLY A 212 -11.75 -0.96 4.98
CA GLY A 212 -12.77 -0.56 4.01
C GLY A 212 -13.87 -1.60 3.79
N PHE A 213 -13.51 -2.88 3.78
CA PHE A 213 -14.47 -3.98 3.58
C PHE A 213 -14.92 -4.62 4.91
N ARG A 214 -14.42 -4.12 6.05
CA ARG A 214 -14.73 -4.65 7.40
C ARG A 214 -14.54 -6.15 7.52
N THR A 215 -13.50 -6.68 6.89
CA THR A 215 -13.15 -8.09 6.86
C THR A 215 -11.66 -8.27 7.11
N ARG A 216 -11.23 -9.46 7.49
CA ARG A 216 -9.82 -9.75 7.68
C ARG A 216 -9.13 -9.96 6.33
N VAL A 217 -8.14 -9.14 6.01
CA VAL A 217 -7.19 -9.35 4.91
C VAL A 217 -5.78 -9.24 5.48
N ASN A 218 -4.98 -10.28 5.37
CA ASN A 218 -3.59 -10.26 5.80
C ASN A 218 -2.66 -9.96 4.63
N THR A 219 -1.46 -9.46 4.91
CA THR A 219 -0.44 -9.27 3.87
C THR A 219 -0.13 -10.56 3.10
N ASP A 220 -0.19 -11.72 3.76
CA ASP A 220 0.08 -13.02 3.15
C ASP A 220 -1.05 -13.50 2.22
N ASP A 221 -2.24 -12.89 2.30
CA ASP A 221 -3.37 -13.14 1.40
C ASP A 221 -3.24 -12.37 0.06
N VAL A 222 -2.35 -11.38 -0.01
CA VAL A 222 -2.19 -10.50 -1.16
C VAL A 222 -1.34 -11.17 -2.23
N PHE A 223 -1.86 -11.34 -3.43
CA PHE A 223 -1.02 -11.73 -4.57
C PHE A 223 -0.01 -10.63 -4.89
N MET A 224 1.27 -10.97 -5.06
CA MET A 224 2.34 -10.00 -5.30
C MET A 224 3.17 -10.34 -6.53
N GLN A 225 3.39 -9.32 -7.37
CA GLN A 225 4.35 -9.34 -8.47
C GLN A 225 5.06 -7.98 -8.51
N GLY A 226 6.38 -7.98 -8.42
CA GLY A 226 7.20 -6.76 -8.45
C GLY A 226 7.43 -6.20 -9.85
N ILE A 227 8.20 -5.10 -9.91
CA ILE A 227 8.48 -4.36 -11.16
C ILE A 227 9.79 -4.75 -11.83
N ARG A 228 10.56 -5.70 -11.29
CA ARG A 228 11.92 -6.05 -11.82
C ARG A 228 11.93 -6.46 -13.28
N ASN A 229 10.86 -7.08 -13.76
CA ASN A 229 10.72 -7.58 -15.12
C ASN A 229 10.08 -6.57 -16.09
N VAL A 230 9.72 -5.38 -15.62
CA VAL A 230 9.18 -4.32 -16.48
C VAL A 230 10.34 -3.65 -17.21
N SER A 231 10.32 -3.70 -18.54
CA SER A 231 11.35 -3.09 -19.37
C SER A 231 10.92 -1.73 -19.95
N ALA A 232 11.89 -0.95 -20.43
CA ALA A 232 11.62 0.27 -21.21
C ALA A 232 10.78 -0.01 -22.45
N THR A 233 10.96 -1.18 -23.08
CA THR A 233 10.14 -1.64 -24.22
C THR A 233 8.69 -1.81 -23.82
N ASP A 234 8.39 -2.43 -22.66
CA ASP A 234 7.02 -2.60 -22.18
C ASP A 234 6.33 -1.26 -21.94
N ILE A 235 7.05 -0.31 -21.35
CA ILE A 235 6.55 1.04 -21.09
C ILE A 235 6.25 1.80 -22.39
N GLU A 236 7.16 1.74 -23.36
CA GLU A 236 6.97 2.41 -24.65
C GLU A 236 5.79 1.79 -25.42
N MET A 237 5.66 0.46 -25.41
CA MET A 237 4.53 -0.22 -26.05
C MET A 237 3.21 0.07 -25.35
N ALA A 238 3.19 0.07 -24.02
CA ALA A 238 2.00 0.49 -23.26
C ALA A 238 1.56 1.89 -23.69
N ARG A 239 2.49 2.84 -23.78
CA ARG A 239 2.22 4.21 -24.23
C ARG A 239 1.62 4.26 -25.65
N GLN A 240 2.16 3.45 -26.59
CA GLN A 240 1.64 3.37 -27.95
C GLN A 240 0.21 2.83 -28.01
N PHE A 241 -0.14 1.90 -27.11
CA PHE A 241 -1.50 1.37 -26.96
C PHE A 241 -2.42 2.25 -26.12
N GLY A 242 -1.95 3.42 -25.63
CA GLY A 242 -2.73 4.36 -24.83
C GLY A 242 -2.81 4.03 -23.34
N TYR A 243 -1.84 3.24 -22.84
CA TYR A 243 -1.74 2.85 -21.43
C TYR A 243 -0.51 3.42 -20.75
N ALA A 244 -0.58 3.54 -19.42
CA ALA A 244 0.57 3.75 -18.53
C ALA A 244 0.76 2.51 -17.67
N ILE A 245 2.02 2.16 -17.35
CA ILE A 245 2.33 1.08 -16.40
C ILE A 245 2.59 1.68 -15.03
N LYS A 246 1.86 1.18 -14.03
CA LYS A 246 2.04 1.52 -12.61
C LYS A 246 2.14 0.23 -11.79
N LEU A 247 2.85 0.25 -10.66
CA LEU A 247 2.67 -0.77 -9.64
C LEU A 247 1.40 -0.39 -8.85
N LEU A 248 0.31 -1.11 -9.09
CA LEU A 248 -0.94 -0.89 -8.37
C LEU A 248 -1.14 -1.93 -7.29
N ALA A 249 -1.57 -1.46 -6.13
CA ALA A 249 -2.21 -2.25 -5.10
C ALA A 249 -3.72 -2.11 -5.30
N ILE A 250 -4.43 -3.21 -5.43
CA ILE A 250 -5.85 -3.25 -5.78
C ILE A 250 -6.55 -4.20 -4.82
N ALA A 251 -7.64 -3.74 -4.21
CA ALA A 251 -8.57 -4.57 -3.47
C ALA A 251 -9.99 -4.31 -3.98
N ARG A 252 -10.73 -5.36 -4.30
CA ARG A 252 -12.12 -5.28 -4.77
C ARG A 252 -13.01 -6.18 -3.94
N ASN A 253 -14.14 -5.63 -3.50
CA ASN A 253 -15.22 -6.40 -2.91
C ASN A 253 -16.10 -6.92 -4.04
N THR A 254 -16.17 -8.24 -4.20
CA THR A 254 -16.93 -8.89 -5.27
C THR A 254 -17.92 -9.89 -4.70
N GLU A 255 -18.93 -10.29 -5.46
CA GLU A 255 -19.91 -11.33 -5.05
C GLU A 255 -19.24 -12.63 -4.55
N SER A 256 -18.08 -12.97 -5.09
CA SER A 256 -17.35 -14.21 -4.75
C SER A 256 -16.28 -14.02 -3.66
N GLY A 257 -16.16 -12.82 -3.08
CA GLY A 257 -15.18 -12.49 -2.05
C GLY A 257 -14.25 -11.34 -2.43
N VAL A 258 -13.22 -11.14 -1.62
CA VAL A 258 -12.23 -10.07 -1.81
C VAL A 258 -11.15 -10.52 -2.79
N ASP A 259 -10.97 -9.76 -3.86
CA ASP A 259 -9.84 -9.85 -4.77
C ASP A 259 -8.79 -8.84 -4.29
N VAL A 260 -7.61 -9.31 -3.86
CA VAL A 260 -6.55 -8.45 -3.34
C VAL A 260 -5.20 -8.79 -3.98
N ARG A 261 -4.56 -7.77 -4.59
CA ARG A 261 -3.34 -7.99 -5.39
C ARG A 261 -2.47 -6.75 -5.53
N VAL A 262 -1.17 -6.96 -5.75
CA VAL A 262 -0.17 -5.94 -6.09
C VAL A 262 0.64 -6.42 -7.29
N HIS A 263 0.60 -5.69 -8.38
CA HIS A 263 1.37 -6.04 -9.57
C HIS A 263 1.57 -4.84 -10.51
N PRO A 264 2.55 -4.90 -11.45
CA PRO A 264 2.59 -4.00 -12.59
C PRO A 264 1.29 -4.07 -13.37
N THR A 265 0.68 -2.93 -13.62
CA THR A 265 -0.66 -2.83 -14.21
C THR A 265 -0.66 -1.79 -15.31
N MET A 266 -1.20 -2.16 -16.47
CA MET A 266 -1.55 -1.22 -17.54
C MET A 266 -2.90 -0.59 -17.24
N ILE A 267 -2.95 0.74 -17.11
CA ILE A 267 -4.18 1.52 -16.97
C ILE A 267 -4.26 2.57 -18.09
N PRO A 268 -5.47 2.93 -18.56
CA PRO A 268 -5.64 3.96 -19.59
C PRO A 268 -4.96 5.26 -19.17
N VAL A 269 -4.27 5.93 -20.10
CA VAL A 269 -3.60 7.22 -19.79
C VAL A 269 -4.57 8.32 -19.37
N THR A 270 -5.86 8.15 -19.64
CA THR A 270 -6.93 9.05 -19.22
C THR A 270 -7.36 8.87 -17.77
N HIS A 271 -6.99 7.76 -17.13
CA HIS A 271 -7.33 7.51 -15.74
C HIS A 271 -6.45 8.36 -14.80
N GLN A 272 -7.03 8.85 -13.70
CA GLN A 272 -6.36 9.76 -12.76
C GLN A 272 -5.07 9.19 -12.18
N LEU A 273 -5.02 7.90 -11.84
CA LEU A 273 -3.82 7.24 -11.34
C LEU A 273 -2.67 7.23 -12.36
N ALA A 274 -2.95 7.28 -13.67
CA ALA A 274 -1.90 7.33 -14.69
C ALA A 274 -1.04 8.60 -14.61
N SER A 275 -1.64 9.72 -14.18
CA SER A 275 -0.98 11.01 -14.05
C SER A 275 -0.08 11.14 -12.82
N VAL A 276 -0.19 10.26 -11.85
CA VAL A 276 0.59 10.29 -10.61
C VAL A 276 2.05 9.93 -10.90
N SER A 277 2.97 10.87 -10.73
CA SER A 277 4.37 10.76 -11.13
C SER A 277 5.35 10.98 -9.98
N GLY A 278 6.62 10.62 -10.19
CA GLY A 278 7.68 10.76 -9.20
C GLY A 278 7.48 9.85 -8.00
N ALA A 279 7.88 10.31 -6.81
CA ALA A 279 7.75 9.56 -5.57
C ALA A 279 6.40 9.77 -4.86
N MET A 280 5.39 10.28 -5.58
CA MET A 280 4.06 10.53 -5.01
C MET A 280 3.22 9.26 -4.97
N ASN A 281 2.34 9.21 -3.98
CA ASN A 281 1.34 8.16 -3.80
C ASN A 281 -0.06 8.70 -4.09
N ALA A 282 -0.97 7.79 -4.43
CA ALA A 282 -2.40 8.08 -4.53
C ALA A 282 -3.21 6.84 -4.16
N VAL A 283 -4.30 7.05 -3.45
CA VAL A 283 -5.29 6.02 -3.14
C VAL A 283 -6.61 6.44 -3.78
N PHE A 284 -7.14 5.57 -4.62
CA PHE A 284 -8.39 5.73 -5.33
C PHE A 284 -9.42 4.80 -4.69
N ILE A 285 -10.56 5.32 -4.32
CA ILE A 285 -11.63 4.60 -3.63
C ILE A 285 -12.91 4.79 -4.42
N VAL A 286 -13.61 3.70 -4.64
CA VAL A 286 -14.95 3.71 -5.24
C VAL A 286 -15.93 3.26 -4.17
N GLY A 287 -16.91 4.09 -3.89
CA GLY A 287 -18.07 3.79 -3.06
C GLY A 287 -19.35 3.79 -3.89
N ASP A 288 -20.32 2.97 -3.50
CA ASP A 288 -21.60 2.82 -4.21
C ASP A 288 -22.39 4.11 -4.35
N ALA A 289 -22.34 4.96 -3.33
CA ALA A 289 -23.10 6.23 -3.30
C ALA A 289 -22.25 7.43 -3.69
N VAL A 290 -20.99 7.52 -3.25
CA VAL A 290 -20.11 8.65 -3.51
C VAL A 290 -19.44 8.58 -4.89
N GLY A 291 -19.37 7.37 -5.48
CA GLY A 291 -18.60 7.12 -6.70
C GLY A 291 -17.10 7.18 -6.46
N GLU A 292 -16.38 7.72 -7.42
CA GLU A 292 -14.92 7.77 -7.45
C GLU A 292 -14.36 8.92 -6.61
N THR A 293 -13.44 8.60 -5.71
CA THR A 293 -12.68 9.58 -4.93
C THR A 293 -11.19 9.25 -5.01
N MET A 294 -10.32 10.27 -4.96
CA MET A 294 -8.87 10.06 -4.97
C MET A 294 -8.19 10.93 -3.92
N PHE A 295 -7.33 10.30 -3.14
CA PHE A 295 -6.46 10.93 -2.16
C PHE A 295 -5.02 10.90 -2.70
N TYR A 296 -4.36 12.05 -2.75
CA TYR A 296 -3.04 12.21 -3.33
C TYR A 296 -2.11 12.94 -2.40
N GLY A 297 -0.86 12.48 -2.28
CA GLY A 297 0.12 13.13 -1.43
C GLY A 297 1.44 12.36 -1.30
N ALA A 298 2.22 12.74 -0.30
CA ALA A 298 3.47 12.05 0.02
C ALA A 298 3.17 10.77 0.84
N GLY A 299 3.50 9.62 0.27
CA GLY A 299 3.31 8.31 0.92
C GLY A 299 4.34 7.95 2.00
N ALA A 300 5.39 8.76 2.17
CA ALA A 300 6.44 8.58 3.15
C ALA A 300 7.13 9.91 3.46
N GLY A 301 7.99 9.91 4.47
CA GLY A 301 8.79 11.08 4.86
C GLY A 301 8.54 11.47 6.32
N SER A 302 9.51 12.18 6.92
CA SER A 302 9.47 12.53 8.35
C SER A 302 8.20 13.32 8.71
N PHE A 303 8.01 14.49 8.11
CA PHE A 303 6.86 15.34 8.42
C PHE A 303 5.53 14.84 7.85
N PRO A 304 5.43 14.32 6.62
CA PRO A 304 4.17 13.75 6.14
C PRO A 304 3.62 12.65 7.06
N THR A 305 4.46 11.65 7.38
CA THR A 305 4.07 10.54 8.26
C THR A 305 3.80 11.02 9.69
N ALA A 306 4.63 11.94 10.22
CA ALA A 306 4.39 12.52 11.54
C ALA A 306 3.09 13.33 11.61
N SER A 307 2.67 13.98 10.50
CA SER A 307 1.39 14.70 10.43
C SER A 307 0.20 13.75 10.62
N ALA A 308 0.22 12.58 9.99
CA ALA A 308 -0.81 11.57 10.17
C ALA A 308 -0.84 11.04 11.62
N VAL A 309 0.34 10.73 12.19
CA VAL A 309 0.45 10.32 13.62
C VAL A 309 -0.13 11.39 14.55
N VAL A 310 0.21 12.66 14.35
CA VAL A 310 -0.30 13.74 15.19
C VAL A 310 -1.81 13.93 15.00
N GLY A 311 -2.34 13.76 13.79
CA GLY A 311 -3.77 13.76 13.52
C GLY A 311 -4.50 12.68 14.34
N ASP A 312 -3.98 11.46 14.36
CA ASP A 312 -4.50 10.35 15.16
C ASP A 312 -4.45 10.67 16.67
N VAL A 313 -3.32 11.21 17.14
CA VAL A 313 -3.18 11.64 18.54
C VAL A 313 -4.19 12.72 18.89
N MET A 314 -4.41 13.72 18.04
CA MET A 314 -5.38 14.79 18.27
C MET A 314 -6.82 14.26 18.30
N SER A 315 -7.16 13.29 17.45
CA SER A 315 -8.47 12.62 17.47
C SER A 315 -8.74 11.93 18.82
N LEU A 316 -7.78 11.16 19.33
CA LEU A 316 -7.87 10.52 20.66
C LEU A 316 -7.88 11.55 21.78
N ALA A 317 -7.03 12.58 21.68
CA ALA A 317 -6.91 13.63 22.69
C ALA A 317 -8.21 14.45 22.84
N ASP A 318 -8.96 14.66 21.77
CA ASP A 318 -10.27 15.32 21.80
C ASP A 318 -11.27 14.50 22.66
N HIS A 319 -11.28 13.18 22.51
CA HIS A 319 -12.14 12.31 23.32
C HIS A 319 -11.73 12.37 24.82
N ILE A 320 -10.43 12.25 25.10
CA ILE A 320 -9.90 12.26 26.47
C ILE A 320 -10.13 13.61 27.15
N ALA A 321 -9.82 14.72 26.48
CA ALA A 321 -9.92 16.06 27.04
C ALA A 321 -11.36 16.48 27.34
N HIS A 322 -12.29 16.09 26.49
CA HIS A 322 -13.70 16.44 26.61
C HIS A 322 -14.57 15.39 27.32
N GLY A 323 -13.94 14.31 27.82
CA GLY A 323 -14.64 13.26 28.55
C GLY A 323 -15.66 12.51 27.71
N LYS A 324 -15.48 12.48 26.38
CA LYS A 324 -16.32 11.70 25.48
C LYS A 324 -16.02 10.21 25.71
N GLU A 325 -17.06 9.44 25.93
CA GLU A 325 -16.90 8.00 26.06
C GLU A 325 -16.44 7.40 24.73
N VAL A 326 -15.34 6.65 24.75
CA VAL A 326 -14.91 5.87 23.61
C VAL A 326 -15.78 4.62 23.58
N ILE A 327 -16.67 4.55 22.60
CA ILE A 327 -17.49 3.36 22.37
C ILE A 327 -16.68 2.41 21.51
N PRO A 328 -16.19 1.28 22.02
CA PRO A 328 -15.49 0.28 21.21
C PRO A 328 -16.44 -0.28 20.15
N GLU A 329 -15.94 -0.53 18.96
CA GLU A 329 -16.69 -1.27 17.96
C GLU A 329 -16.90 -2.71 18.46
N SER A 330 -18.15 -3.19 18.44
CA SER A 330 -18.45 -4.54 18.90
C SER A 330 -17.84 -5.61 18.00
N GLU A 331 -17.78 -5.37 16.68
CA GLU A 331 -17.20 -6.26 15.68
C GLU A 331 -16.53 -5.44 14.57
N PRO A 332 -15.27 -4.95 14.76
CA PRO A 332 -14.60 -4.06 13.80
C PRO A 332 -14.35 -4.71 12.44
N PHE A 333 -14.30 -6.06 12.36
CA PHE A 333 -14.08 -6.84 11.13
C PHE A 333 -15.09 -7.98 11.03
N GLY A 334 -16.39 -7.65 11.09
CA GLY A 334 -17.48 -8.62 11.18
C GLY A 334 -17.86 -9.32 9.87
N HIS A 335 -17.45 -8.78 8.72
CA HIS A 335 -17.69 -9.41 7.43
C HIS A 335 -16.62 -10.48 7.16
N ASN A 336 -16.97 -11.75 7.29
CA ASN A 336 -16.07 -12.88 6.98
C ASN A 336 -16.07 -13.17 5.48
N LEU A 337 -15.58 -12.22 4.67
CA LEU A 337 -15.47 -12.39 3.23
C LEU A 337 -14.31 -13.35 2.89
N ALA A 338 -14.52 -14.23 1.92
CA ALA A 338 -13.48 -15.11 1.45
C ALA A 338 -12.45 -14.31 0.62
N ILE A 339 -11.18 -14.70 0.69
CA ILE A 339 -10.16 -14.17 -0.22
C ILE A 339 -10.19 -14.99 -1.50
N ARG A 340 -10.26 -14.33 -2.65
CA ARG A 340 -10.26 -14.99 -3.95
C ARG A 340 -8.85 -15.40 -4.35
N ASP A 341 -8.73 -16.56 -4.98
CA ASP A 341 -7.49 -16.96 -5.63
C ASP A 341 -7.24 -16.09 -6.86
N ILE A 342 -5.99 -15.66 -7.07
CA ILE A 342 -5.59 -14.92 -8.26
C ILE A 342 -5.87 -15.69 -9.55
N ALA A 343 -5.84 -17.02 -9.53
CA ALA A 343 -6.15 -17.91 -10.66
C ALA A 343 -7.54 -17.67 -11.26
N ASP A 344 -8.47 -17.14 -10.44
CA ASP A 344 -9.84 -16.81 -10.87
C ASP A 344 -9.99 -15.37 -11.39
N LEU A 345 -8.91 -14.58 -11.38
CA LEU A 345 -8.94 -13.23 -11.95
C LEU A 345 -9.19 -13.31 -13.46
N GLU A 346 -10.17 -12.58 -13.93
CA GLU A 346 -10.44 -12.41 -15.36
C GLU A 346 -10.16 -10.96 -15.77
N THR A 347 -9.16 -10.78 -16.62
CA THR A 347 -8.77 -9.47 -17.14
C THR A 347 -8.09 -9.62 -18.51
N ARG A 348 -7.66 -8.51 -19.11
CA ARG A 348 -6.87 -8.50 -20.35
C ARG A 348 -5.39 -8.54 -20.01
N TYR A 349 -4.57 -9.03 -20.94
CA TYR A 349 -3.13 -9.17 -20.74
C TYR A 349 -2.33 -8.61 -21.91
N TYR A 350 -1.21 -8.03 -21.57
CA TYR A 350 -0.09 -7.74 -22.46
C TYR A 350 0.98 -8.81 -22.23
N ILE A 351 1.40 -9.47 -23.34
CA ILE A 351 2.38 -10.56 -23.29
C ILE A 351 3.46 -10.26 -24.31
N ARG A 352 4.72 -10.17 -23.88
CA ARG A 352 5.87 -9.95 -24.75
C ARG A 352 6.76 -11.17 -24.77
N LEU A 353 7.00 -11.70 -25.99
CA LEU A 353 7.86 -12.84 -26.24
C LEU A 353 9.13 -12.40 -26.97
N THR A 354 10.25 -13.01 -26.63
CA THR A 354 11.45 -13.03 -27.47
C THR A 354 11.49 -14.37 -28.20
N VAL A 355 11.43 -14.35 -29.53
CA VAL A 355 11.32 -15.55 -30.37
C VAL A 355 12.41 -15.58 -31.45
N ALA A 356 12.67 -16.75 -32.02
CA ALA A 356 13.55 -16.88 -33.18
C ALA A 356 12.90 -16.20 -34.42
N ASP A 357 13.70 -15.45 -35.20
CA ASP A 357 13.19 -14.88 -36.47
C ASP A 357 13.22 -15.92 -37.59
N LYS A 358 12.18 -16.75 -37.62
CA LYS A 358 11.99 -17.83 -38.62
C LYS A 358 10.54 -17.96 -39.03
N LEU A 359 10.33 -18.61 -40.22
CA LEU A 359 9.01 -18.90 -40.71
C LEU A 359 8.23 -19.80 -39.75
N GLY A 360 6.96 -19.48 -39.55
CA GLY A 360 6.02 -20.31 -38.78
C GLY A 360 5.89 -19.91 -37.31
N VAL A 361 6.82 -19.13 -36.73
CA VAL A 361 6.81 -18.79 -35.30
C VAL A 361 5.50 -18.12 -34.85
N LEU A 362 5.00 -17.18 -35.66
CA LEU A 362 3.72 -16.52 -35.34
C LEU A 362 2.56 -17.54 -35.33
N ALA A 363 2.56 -18.51 -36.25
CA ALA A 363 1.51 -19.54 -36.30
C ALA A 363 1.63 -20.50 -35.07
N GLU A 364 2.84 -20.87 -34.67
CA GLU A 364 3.08 -21.72 -33.50
C GLU A 364 2.60 -21.02 -32.21
N THR A 365 2.99 -19.77 -31.99
CA THR A 365 2.63 -19.03 -30.78
C THR A 365 1.14 -18.68 -30.71
N THR A 366 0.51 -18.27 -31.84
CA THR A 366 -0.95 -18.02 -31.86
C THR A 366 -1.76 -19.30 -31.67
N LYS A 367 -1.23 -20.46 -32.10
CA LYS A 367 -1.88 -21.74 -31.85
C LYS A 367 -1.95 -22.08 -30.36
N VAL A 368 -0.92 -21.78 -29.57
CA VAL A 368 -0.94 -21.97 -28.10
C VAL A 368 -2.11 -21.17 -27.50
N PHE A 369 -2.21 -19.87 -27.80
CA PHE A 369 -3.33 -19.07 -27.29
C PHE A 369 -4.70 -19.66 -27.68
N ALA A 370 -4.84 -20.12 -28.92
CA ALA A 370 -6.10 -20.72 -29.37
C ALA A 370 -6.43 -22.05 -28.67
N ASP A 371 -5.43 -22.91 -28.48
CA ASP A 371 -5.56 -24.19 -27.78
C ASP A 371 -5.92 -24.02 -26.31
N ASP A 372 -5.46 -22.91 -25.67
CA ASP A 372 -5.73 -22.55 -24.29
C ASP A 372 -6.97 -21.64 -24.12
N GLY A 373 -7.73 -21.44 -25.20
CA GLY A 373 -8.98 -20.68 -25.15
C GLY A 373 -8.83 -19.16 -25.04
N ILE A 374 -7.61 -18.63 -25.24
CA ILE A 374 -7.29 -17.21 -25.10
C ILE A 374 -7.51 -16.50 -26.45
N SER A 375 -8.38 -15.49 -26.46
CA SER A 375 -8.62 -14.64 -27.63
C SER A 375 -7.64 -13.47 -27.66
N ILE A 376 -6.98 -13.30 -28.81
CA ILE A 376 -6.03 -12.21 -29.06
C ILE A 376 -6.77 -11.01 -29.62
N SER A 377 -6.55 -9.81 -29.07
CA SER A 377 -7.11 -8.56 -29.60
C SER A 377 -6.13 -7.86 -30.55
N ASP A 378 -4.82 -7.86 -30.22
CA ASP A 378 -3.80 -7.19 -31.00
C ASP A 378 -2.50 -7.97 -31.03
N ILE A 379 -1.76 -7.84 -32.13
CA ILE A 379 -0.42 -8.42 -32.31
C ILE A 379 0.51 -7.34 -32.88
N ASN A 380 1.68 -7.22 -32.28
CA ASN A 380 2.75 -6.39 -32.80
C ASN A 380 4.04 -7.21 -32.93
N GLN A 381 4.76 -7.08 -34.06
CA GLN A 381 6.04 -7.72 -34.26
C GLN A 381 7.10 -6.65 -34.47
N MET A 382 8.15 -6.70 -33.64
CA MET A 382 9.29 -5.82 -33.72
C MET A 382 10.55 -6.61 -34.09
N LYS A 383 11.33 -6.11 -35.05
CA LYS A 383 12.63 -6.71 -35.38
C LYS A 383 13.62 -6.43 -34.26
N SER A 384 14.44 -7.41 -33.90
CA SER A 384 15.65 -7.20 -33.10
C SER A 384 16.78 -6.67 -33.95
N GLU A 385 17.67 -5.91 -33.35
CA GLU A 385 18.89 -5.40 -34.02
C GLU A 385 19.80 -6.54 -34.54
N ASP A 386 19.75 -7.70 -33.89
CA ASP A 386 20.66 -8.83 -34.15
C ASP A 386 20.23 -9.77 -35.28
N ASN A 387 19.09 -9.57 -35.95
CA ASN A 387 18.51 -10.43 -36.99
C ASN A 387 18.35 -11.94 -36.64
N GLU A 388 18.65 -12.36 -35.42
CA GLU A 388 18.53 -13.74 -34.93
C GLU A 388 17.30 -13.96 -34.05
N ALA A 389 16.68 -12.88 -33.61
CA ALA A 389 15.48 -12.87 -32.79
C ALA A 389 14.52 -11.79 -33.25
N CYS A 390 13.25 -11.94 -32.92
CA CYS A 390 12.27 -10.87 -32.99
C CYS A 390 11.44 -10.83 -31.69
N THR A 391 10.81 -9.70 -31.46
CA THR A 391 9.88 -9.53 -30.35
C THR A 391 8.47 -9.61 -30.86
N LEU A 392 7.68 -10.52 -30.28
CA LEU A 392 6.24 -10.59 -30.50
C LEU A 392 5.52 -10.04 -29.28
N ILE A 393 4.56 -9.17 -29.50
CA ILE A 393 3.73 -8.60 -28.46
C ILE A 393 2.28 -8.95 -28.76
N TYR A 394 1.62 -9.52 -27.77
CA TYR A 394 0.21 -9.88 -27.82
C TYR A 394 -0.57 -9.07 -26.81
N MET A 395 -1.73 -8.58 -27.19
CA MET A 395 -2.78 -8.15 -26.29
C MET A 395 -3.95 -9.11 -26.39
N THR A 396 -4.53 -9.49 -25.25
CA THR A 396 -5.64 -10.42 -25.22
C THR A 396 -6.96 -9.69 -24.99
N HIS A 397 -8.10 -10.32 -25.37
CA HIS A 397 -9.37 -10.06 -24.70
C HIS A 397 -9.33 -10.57 -23.26
N ALA A 398 -10.42 -10.41 -22.49
CA ALA A 398 -10.49 -10.92 -21.13
C ALA A 398 -10.24 -12.46 -21.14
N ALA A 399 -9.36 -12.89 -20.24
CA ALA A 399 -8.99 -14.28 -20.04
C ALA A 399 -8.71 -14.52 -18.54
N LYS A 400 -8.87 -15.75 -18.09
CA LYS A 400 -8.54 -16.09 -16.71
C LYS A 400 -7.02 -16.15 -16.51
N GLU A 401 -6.56 -15.73 -15.31
CA GLU A 401 -5.15 -15.85 -14.93
C GLU A 401 -4.62 -17.28 -15.08
N SER A 402 -5.41 -18.29 -14.66
CA SER A 402 -5.07 -19.71 -14.82
C SER A 402 -4.78 -20.11 -16.25
N ASP A 403 -5.54 -19.59 -17.23
CA ASP A 403 -5.37 -19.90 -18.65
C ASP A 403 -4.12 -19.20 -19.20
N ILE A 404 -3.86 -17.98 -18.76
CA ILE A 404 -2.64 -17.22 -19.11
C ILE A 404 -1.38 -17.90 -18.57
N GLU A 405 -1.39 -18.37 -17.31
CA GLU A 405 -0.25 -19.10 -16.75
C GLU A 405 0.00 -20.44 -17.48
N LYS A 406 -1.06 -21.12 -17.89
CA LYS A 406 -0.94 -22.33 -18.73
C LYS A 406 -0.33 -21.97 -20.08
N ALA A 407 -0.87 -20.95 -20.78
CA ALA A 407 -0.34 -20.52 -22.07
C ALA A 407 1.13 -20.06 -21.96
N ARG A 408 1.51 -19.40 -20.87
CA ARG A 408 2.91 -19.03 -20.60
C ARG A 408 3.81 -20.26 -20.56
N ALA A 409 3.42 -21.30 -19.84
CA ALA A 409 4.20 -22.54 -19.74
C ALA A 409 4.30 -23.24 -21.12
N ASP A 410 3.20 -23.30 -21.86
CA ASP A 410 3.16 -23.92 -23.19
C ASP A 410 3.96 -23.11 -24.23
N LEU A 411 3.99 -21.78 -24.13
CA LEU A 411 4.84 -20.92 -24.96
C LEU A 411 6.33 -21.12 -24.63
N GLU A 412 6.69 -21.20 -23.34
CA GLU A 412 8.08 -21.47 -22.91
C GLU A 412 8.59 -22.84 -23.36
N ALA A 413 7.69 -23.80 -23.62
CA ALA A 413 8.03 -25.12 -24.11
C ALA A 413 8.32 -25.17 -25.63
N LEU A 414 7.98 -24.12 -26.40
CA LEU A 414 8.25 -24.05 -27.83
C LEU A 414 9.73 -23.78 -28.13
N ASP A 415 10.37 -24.57 -28.97
CA ASP A 415 11.76 -24.36 -29.42
C ASP A 415 11.96 -22.98 -30.11
N SER A 416 10.90 -22.39 -30.62
CA SER A 416 10.93 -21.10 -31.29
C SER A 416 10.87 -19.92 -30.33
N VAL A 417 10.43 -20.11 -29.10
CA VAL A 417 10.33 -19.10 -28.06
C VAL A 417 11.61 -19.14 -27.20
N LYS A 418 12.35 -18.04 -27.24
CA LYS A 418 13.56 -17.90 -26.40
C LYS A 418 13.22 -17.50 -24.99
N ALA A 419 12.16 -16.70 -24.79
CA ALA A 419 11.66 -16.29 -23.49
C ALA A 419 10.25 -15.70 -23.59
N VAL A 420 9.42 -15.93 -22.56
CA VAL A 420 8.27 -15.10 -22.24
C VAL A 420 8.80 -13.94 -21.38
N SER A 421 9.06 -12.80 -22.02
CA SER A 421 9.83 -11.71 -21.46
C SER A 421 9.03 -10.84 -20.50
N SER A 422 7.72 -10.74 -20.69
CA SER A 422 6.82 -9.95 -19.84
C SER A 422 5.38 -10.42 -19.96
N VAL A 423 4.67 -10.46 -18.84
CA VAL A 423 3.21 -10.62 -18.76
C VAL A 423 2.70 -9.54 -17.82
N ILE A 424 1.88 -8.62 -18.34
CA ILE A 424 1.35 -7.48 -17.58
C ILE A 424 -0.17 -7.46 -17.72
N ARG A 425 -0.87 -7.32 -16.60
CA ARG A 425 -2.32 -7.24 -16.56
C ARG A 425 -2.78 -5.86 -17.01
N ILE A 426 -3.87 -5.81 -17.78
CA ILE A 426 -4.52 -4.57 -18.23
C ILE A 426 -5.81 -4.46 -17.45
N GLU A 427 -5.88 -3.47 -16.55
CA GLU A 427 -7.00 -3.35 -15.64
C GLU A 427 -8.28 -2.89 -16.33
N ASN A 428 -9.39 -3.55 -16.00
CA ASN A 428 -10.72 -3.12 -16.40
C ASN A 428 -11.25 -2.12 -15.36
N ILE A 429 -11.03 -0.82 -15.61
CA ILE A 429 -11.44 0.26 -14.71
C ILE A 429 -12.97 0.33 -14.56
N GLU A 430 -13.74 -0.02 -15.61
CA GLU A 430 -15.20 0.01 -15.54
C GLU A 430 -15.74 -0.97 -14.48
N ALA A 431 -15.07 -2.11 -14.33
CA ALA A 431 -15.42 -3.11 -13.31
C ALA A 431 -15.16 -2.64 -11.86
N TRP A 432 -14.46 -1.54 -11.64
CA TRP A 432 -14.25 -0.98 -10.30
C TRP A 432 -15.53 -0.40 -9.69
N ASN A 433 -16.50 -0.04 -10.54
CA ASN A 433 -17.78 0.54 -10.16
C ASN A 433 -18.89 -0.51 -10.01
N GLU A 434 -18.60 -1.79 -10.24
CA GLU A 434 -19.59 -2.86 -10.10
C GLU A 434 -19.80 -3.22 -8.63
N SER A 435 -21.03 -3.10 -8.15
CA SER A 435 -21.44 -3.50 -6.80
C SER A 435 -21.55 -5.02 -6.69
N ALA A 436 -21.10 -5.58 -5.55
CA ALA A 436 -21.33 -6.98 -5.22
C ALA A 436 -22.83 -7.30 -4.98
N PHE A 437 -23.68 -6.29 -4.86
CA PHE A 437 -25.08 -6.41 -4.42
C PHE A 437 -26.10 -5.86 -5.45
N ASP A 438 -25.67 -5.44 -6.64
CA ASP A 438 -26.56 -4.94 -7.71
C ASP A 438 -27.26 -6.07 -8.49
N ASN A 439 -27.85 -7.06 -7.77
CA ASN A 439 -28.72 -8.08 -8.35
C ASN A 439 -30.05 -8.19 -7.62
#